data_7d47133b4c7adbf6108ec2bdaeb90c8f
#
_entry.id   7d47133b4c7adbf6108ec2bdaeb90c8f
#
_cell.length_a   1.000
_cell.length_b   1.000
_cell.length_c   1.000
_cell.angle_alpha   90.00
_cell.angle_beta   90.00
_cell.angle_gamma   90.00
#
_symmetry.space_group_name_H-M   'P 1'
#
loop_
_entity.id
_entity.type
_entity.pdbx_description
1 polymer ?
#
loop_
_entity_poly.entity_id
_entity_poly.type
_entity_poly.pdbx_seq_one_letter_code
_entity_poly.pdbx_strand_id
1 'polypeptide(L)'
;MWAKTTAFALILAAAAAAQDDEAKKKDEEAKAKIADFKKELKGAKNEKDISHAIEGLGELQHPRVLAELKGYLGRSAEEAVAAAEQIGKYKKDKDAADMLLGAAGARKDKDGIVKCLRYAGDTEFKGIVTKLTAYFRNKDTDIAKESVDSCAKVKSKDAIEPLLGLWKELDGIKEEKADKGGGLGVGGLGGGITGTGGVGASMQEEQLKRKRDLTPAVQSALNKITGEDFKDLRAANDWWRKNKGTFKDLE
;
A
#
# COMPACT_ATOMS: atom_id res chain seq x y z
N MET A 1 -17.88 24.45 49.66
CA MET A 1 -17.78 23.69 48.38
C MET A 1 -16.79 24.24 47.35
N TRP A 2 -16.13 25.36 47.57
CA TRP A 2 -15.26 26.06 46.57
C TRP A 2 -13.80 25.58 46.52
N ALA A 3 -13.30 24.90 47.54
CA ALA A 3 -11.90 24.47 47.58
C ALA A 3 -11.51 23.28 46.68
N LYS A 4 -12.48 22.47 46.22
CA LYS A 4 -12.22 21.32 45.35
C LYS A 4 -12.07 21.68 43.87
N THR A 5 -12.68 22.78 43.43
CA THR A 5 -12.64 23.26 42.05
C THR A 5 -11.32 23.93 41.69
N THR A 6 -10.68 24.61 42.63
CA THR A 6 -9.37 25.28 42.41
C THR A 6 -8.21 24.30 42.32
N ALA A 7 -8.21 23.18 43.04
CA ALA A 7 -7.16 22.17 42.97
C ALA A 7 -7.15 21.44 41.59
N PHE A 8 -8.34 21.19 41.02
CA PHE A 8 -8.47 20.51 39.73
C PHE A 8 -7.98 21.39 38.56
N ALA A 9 -8.23 22.71 38.62
CA ALA A 9 -7.74 23.66 37.61
C ALA A 9 -6.23 23.84 37.63
N LEU A 10 -5.60 23.77 38.80
CA LEU A 10 -4.14 23.85 38.95
C LEU A 10 -3.43 22.60 38.41
N ILE A 11 -4.01 21.41 38.60
CA ILE A 11 -3.44 20.14 38.09
C ILE A 11 -3.53 20.12 36.54
N LEU A 12 -4.63 20.59 35.97
CA LEU A 12 -4.78 20.68 34.51
C LEU A 12 -3.82 21.69 33.90
N ALA A 13 -3.58 22.83 34.52
CA ALA A 13 -2.63 23.83 34.06
C ALA A 13 -1.18 23.35 34.13
N ALA A 14 -0.80 22.61 35.18
CA ALA A 14 0.52 22.03 35.32
C ALA A 14 0.77 20.91 34.29
N ALA A 15 -0.24 20.09 33.98
CA ALA A 15 -0.17 19.07 32.96
C ALA A 15 -0.04 19.65 31.55
N ALA A 16 -0.75 20.74 31.25
CA ALA A 16 -0.63 21.44 29.96
C ALA A 16 0.75 22.11 29.80
N ALA A 17 1.29 22.71 30.84
CA ALA A 17 2.65 23.30 30.79
C ALA A 17 3.74 22.23 30.58
N ALA A 18 3.62 21.07 31.23
CA ALA A 18 4.55 19.95 31.04
C ALA A 18 4.49 19.37 29.62
N GLN A 19 3.30 19.30 29.02
CA GLN A 19 3.14 18.87 27.62
C GLN A 19 3.74 19.86 26.63
N ASP A 20 3.62 21.17 26.87
CA ASP A 20 4.23 22.22 26.02
C ASP A 20 5.76 22.18 26.08
N ASP A 21 6.35 21.90 27.25
CA ASP A 21 7.81 21.81 27.40
C ASP A 21 8.36 20.53 26.75
N GLU A 22 7.63 19.41 26.82
CA GLU A 22 8.00 18.17 26.12
C GLU A 22 7.90 18.33 24.60
N ALA A 23 6.85 18.99 24.11
CA ALA A 23 6.70 19.27 22.68
C ALA A 23 7.83 20.17 22.14
N LYS A 24 8.20 21.22 22.88
CA LYS A 24 9.35 22.08 22.54
C LYS A 24 10.67 21.29 22.51
N LYS A 25 10.90 20.43 23.48
CA LYS A 25 12.10 19.59 23.53
C LYS A 25 12.19 18.66 22.32
N LYS A 26 11.09 17.99 21.94
CA LYS A 26 11.02 17.15 20.74
C LYS A 26 11.23 17.96 19.44
N ASP A 27 10.73 19.19 19.37
CA ASP A 27 10.95 20.07 18.23
C ASP A 27 12.41 20.48 18.09
N GLU A 28 13.10 20.79 19.18
CA GLU A 28 14.53 21.11 19.16
C GLU A 28 15.38 19.86 18.81
N GLU A 29 15.03 18.69 19.31
CA GLU A 29 15.67 17.43 18.96
C GLU A 29 15.52 17.15 17.44
N ALA A 30 14.33 17.36 16.88
CA ALA A 30 14.09 17.21 15.45
C ALA A 30 14.91 18.19 14.61
N LYS A 31 15.04 19.46 15.04
CA LYS A 31 15.91 20.43 14.36
C LYS A 31 17.37 20.01 14.40
N ALA A 32 17.87 19.55 15.54
CA ALA A 32 19.24 19.07 15.70
C ALA A 32 19.49 17.85 14.79
N LYS A 33 18.60 16.86 14.81
CA LYS A 33 18.68 15.66 13.95
C LYS A 33 18.71 16.02 12.47
N ILE A 34 17.86 16.95 12.02
CA ILE A 34 17.86 17.44 10.63
C ILE A 34 19.16 18.17 10.28
N ALA A 35 19.71 18.94 11.22
CA ALA A 35 20.98 19.64 10.99
C ALA A 35 22.15 18.66 10.85
N ASP A 36 22.20 17.61 11.65
CA ASP A 36 23.20 16.55 11.58
C ASP A 36 23.05 15.74 10.28
N PHE A 37 21.83 15.34 9.92
CA PHE A 37 21.53 14.73 8.65
C PHE A 37 22.06 15.54 7.44
N LYS A 38 21.86 16.89 7.45
CA LYS A 38 22.38 17.75 6.39
C LYS A 38 23.91 17.82 6.35
N LYS A 39 24.59 17.61 7.48
CA LYS A 39 26.06 17.48 7.51
C LYS A 39 26.49 16.12 6.92
N GLU A 40 25.81 15.03 7.29
CA GLU A 40 26.09 13.69 6.78
C GLU A 40 25.92 13.66 5.25
N LEU A 41 24.83 14.26 4.72
CA LEU A 41 24.62 14.37 3.27
C LEU A 41 25.76 15.12 2.53
N LYS A 42 26.35 16.16 3.14
CA LYS A 42 27.48 16.87 2.51
C LYS A 42 28.73 15.98 2.45
N GLY A 43 28.85 15.02 3.33
CA GLY A 43 29.95 14.03 3.37
C GLY A 43 29.68 12.77 2.56
N ALA A 44 28.45 12.54 2.12
CA ALA A 44 28.04 11.36 1.38
C ALA A 44 28.75 11.30 0.01
N LYS A 45 29.30 10.14 -0.33
CA LYS A 45 30.07 9.93 -1.57
C LYS A 45 29.31 9.10 -2.61
N ASN A 46 28.25 8.44 -2.20
CA ASN A 46 27.45 7.55 -3.03
C ASN A 46 26.00 7.45 -2.50
N GLU A 47 25.12 6.81 -3.26
CA GLU A 47 23.69 6.66 -2.91
C GLU A 47 23.48 5.86 -1.61
N LYS A 48 24.36 4.92 -1.30
CA LYS A 48 24.26 4.14 -0.04
C LYS A 48 24.51 5.00 1.19
N ASP A 49 25.48 5.90 1.12
CA ASP A 49 25.75 6.85 2.22
C ASP A 49 24.51 7.75 2.44
N ILE A 50 23.87 8.19 1.35
CA ILE A 50 22.64 9.00 1.41
C ILE A 50 21.49 8.19 2.00
N SER A 51 21.29 6.94 1.55
CA SER A 51 20.24 6.05 2.07
C SER A 51 20.43 5.80 3.56
N HIS A 52 21.65 5.57 4.01
CA HIS A 52 21.96 5.37 5.42
C HIS A 52 21.68 6.64 6.26
N ALA A 53 22.01 7.82 5.74
CA ALA A 53 21.66 9.07 6.40
C ALA A 53 20.14 9.26 6.52
N ILE A 54 19.37 8.89 5.46
CA ILE A 54 17.90 8.91 5.46
C ILE A 54 17.35 7.96 6.54
N GLU A 55 17.90 6.76 6.65
CA GLU A 55 17.53 5.80 7.69
C GLU A 55 17.76 6.36 9.08
N GLY A 56 18.95 6.93 9.31
CA GLY A 56 19.29 7.59 10.55
C GLY A 56 18.34 8.74 10.92
N LEU A 57 17.97 9.57 9.93
CA LEU A 57 16.99 10.64 10.14
C LEU A 57 15.64 10.09 10.56
N GLY A 58 15.19 9.00 9.92
CA GLY A 58 13.86 8.40 10.12
C GLY A 58 13.66 7.68 11.45
N GLU A 59 14.69 7.53 12.28
CA GLU A 59 14.56 7.00 13.64
C GLU A 59 13.71 7.90 14.55
N LEU A 60 13.69 9.21 14.28
CA LEU A 60 12.90 10.18 15.02
C LEU A 60 11.57 10.44 14.31
N GLN A 61 10.47 9.96 14.88
CA GLN A 61 9.13 10.22 14.35
C GLN A 61 8.64 11.60 14.79
N HIS A 62 8.85 12.60 13.91
CA HIS A 62 8.44 13.98 14.14
C HIS A 62 7.95 14.62 12.83
N PRO A 63 6.92 15.50 12.84
CA PRO A 63 6.39 16.13 11.62
C PRO A 63 7.45 16.87 10.77
N ARG A 64 8.45 17.50 11.40
CA ARG A 64 9.57 18.12 10.66
C ARG A 64 10.44 17.11 9.93
N VAL A 65 10.69 15.96 10.54
CA VAL A 65 11.43 14.85 9.92
C VAL A 65 10.64 14.28 8.77
N LEU A 66 9.33 14.08 8.93
CA LEU A 66 8.44 13.64 7.86
C LEU A 66 8.48 14.59 6.66
N ALA A 67 8.45 15.91 6.92
CA ALA A 67 8.56 16.92 5.86
C ALA A 67 9.91 16.89 5.13
N GLU A 68 11.02 16.63 5.83
CA GLU A 68 12.35 16.50 5.21
C GLU A 68 12.43 15.22 4.36
N LEU A 69 11.98 14.07 4.88
CA LEU A 69 11.95 12.78 4.19
C LEU A 69 11.15 12.83 2.87
N LYS A 70 10.08 13.59 2.81
CA LYS A 70 9.28 13.81 1.59
C LYS A 70 10.13 14.23 0.40
N GLY A 71 11.16 15.06 0.62
CA GLY A 71 12.05 15.56 -0.43
C GLY A 71 12.83 14.45 -1.15
N TYR A 72 12.94 13.25 -0.57
CA TYR A 72 13.69 12.13 -1.12
C TYR A 72 12.81 11.14 -1.91
N LEU A 73 11.49 11.18 -1.77
CA LEU A 73 10.58 10.28 -2.49
C LEU A 73 10.63 10.43 -4.02
N GLY A 74 11.04 11.58 -4.53
CA GLY A 74 11.17 11.86 -5.97
C GLY A 74 12.58 11.69 -6.53
N ARG A 75 13.56 11.27 -5.72
CA ARG A 75 14.96 11.14 -6.12
C ARG A 75 15.28 9.77 -6.70
N SER A 76 16.54 9.33 -6.60
CA SER A 76 16.96 8.01 -7.08
C SER A 76 16.12 6.88 -6.46
N ALA A 77 16.17 5.68 -7.06
CA ALA A 77 15.38 4.55 -6.57
C ALA A 77 15.78 4.16 -5.14
N GLU A 78 17.07 4.17 -4.82
CA GLU A 78 17.57 3.81 -3.49
C GLU A 78 17.16 4.84 -2.44
N GLU A 79 17.34 6.15 -2.70
CA GLU A 79 16.94 7.21 -1.80
C GLU A 79 15.43 7.21 -1.54
N ALA A 80 14.64 7.03 -2.60
CA ALA A 80 13.19 7.02 -2.50
C ALA A 80 12.67 5.81 -1.69
N VAL A 81 13.29 4.64 -1.85
CA VAL A 81 12.94 3.44 -1.06
C VAL A 81 13.28 3.65 0.41
N ALA A 82 14.49 4.16 0.71
CA ALA A 82 14.89 4.46 2.08
C ALA A 82 13.93 5.47 2.73
N ALA A 83 13.60 6.56 2.04
CA ALA A 83 12.65 7.55 2.54
C ALA A 83 11.25 6.96 2.74
N ALA A 84 10.73 6.19 1.77
CA ALA A 84 9.42 5.57 1.85
C ALA A 84 9.32 4.61 3.04
N GLU A 85 10.36 3.83 3.31
CA GLU A 85 10.43 2.95 4.46
C GLU A 85 10.32 3.72 5.78
N GLN A 86 11.07 4.80 5.94
CA GLN A 86 11.01 5.62 7.15
C GLN A 86 9.65 6.30 7.31
N ILE A 87 9.07 6.81 6.22
CA ILE A 87 7.73 7.41 6.23
C ILE A 87 6.66 6.37 6.61
N GLY A 88 6.78 5.13 6.16
CA GLY A 88 5.87 4.03 6.52
C GLY A 88 5.81 3.68 8.00
N LYS A 89 6.79 4.13 8.80
CA LYS A 89 6.79 3.96 10.27
C LYS A 89 5.82 4.90 10.99
N TYR A 90 5.35 5.97 10.33
CA TYR A 90 4.37 6.91 10.90
C TYR A 90 2.98 6.28 10.87
N LYS A 91 2.65 5.55 11.95
CA LYS A 91 1.40 4.81 12.07
C LYS A 91 0.19 5.73 12.21
N LYS A 92 -0.88 5.40 11.49
CA LYS A 92 -2.16 6.12 11.46
C LYS A 92 -2.02 7.60 11.07
N ASP A 93 -0.90 7.97 10.45
CA ASP A 93 -0.62 9.32 10.00
C ASP A 93 -1.10 9.51 8.56
N LYS A 94 -2.01 10.49 8.40
CA LYS A 94 -2.61 10.81 7.09
C LYS A 94 -1.60 11.37 6.12
N ASP A 95 -0.73 12.28 6.60
CA ASP A 95 0.21 12.98 5.72
C ASP A 95 1.29 12.03 5.21
N ALA A 96 1.79 11.14 6.07
CA ALA A 96 2.70 10.06 5.69
C ALA A 96 2.10 9.15 4.61
N ALA A 97 0.87 8.69 4.82
CA ALA A 97 0.17 7.84 3.88
C ALA A 97 -0.09 8.54 2.53
N ASP A 98 -0.53 9.81 2.56
CA ASP A 98 -0.77 10.60 1.35
C ASP A 98 0.52 10.91 0.58
N MET A 99 1.65 11.16 1.28
CA MET A 99 2.96 11.35 0.65
C MET A 99 3.40 10.12 -0.12
N LEU A 100 3.28 8.94 0.48
CA LEU A 100 3.65 7.67 -0.14
C LEU A 100 2.80 7.35 -1.36
N LEU A 101 1.47 7.54 -1.28
CA LEU A 101 0.59 7.32 -2.42
C LEU A 101 0.80 8.36 -3.53
N GLY A 102 1.10 9.61 -3.17
CA GLY A 102 1.49 10.64 -4.13
C GLY A 102 2.77 10.26 -4.86
N ALA A 103 3.77 9.74 -4.15
CA ALA A 103 5.00 9.25 -4.74
C ALA A 103 4.75 8.05 -5.66
N ALA A 104 3.93 7.06 -5.24
CA ALA A 104 3.55 5.93 -6.08
C ALA A 104 2.92 6.38 -7.41
N GLY A 105 2.05 7.41 -7.36
CA GLY A 105 1.40 7.95 -8.56
C GLY A 105 2.32 8.74 -9.49
N ALA A 106 3.39 9.33 -8.96
CA ALA A 106 4.34 10.13 -9.72
C ALA A 106 5.48 9.31 -10.35
N ARG A 107 5.79 8.13 -9.82
CA ARG A 107 6.87 7.26 -10.29
C ARG A 107 6.49 6.48 -11.53
N LYS A 108 7.51 6.14 -12.33
CA LYS A 108 7.37 5.29 -13.53
C LYS A 108 8.03 3.91 -13.35
N ASP A 109 8.94 3.80 -12.40
CA ASP A 109 9.63 2.56 -12.09
C ASP A 109 8.75 1.68 -11.22
N LYS A 110 8.59 0.43 -11.65
CA LYS A 110 7.75 -0.57 -10.99
C LYS A 110 8.13 -0.75 -9.52
N ASP A 111 9.42 -0.96 -9.24
CA ASP A 111 9.89 -1.28 -7.90
C ASP A 111 9.62 -0.14 -6.90
N GLY A 112 9.82 1.11 -7.34
CA GLY A 112 9.49 2.28 -6.52
C GLY A 112 7.99 2.40 -6.25
N ILE A 113 7.13 2.13 -7.25
CA ILE A 113 5.67 2.11 -7.05
C ILE A 113 5.29 1.05 -6.02
N VAL A 114 5.77 -0.18 -6.19
CA VAL A 114 5.50 -1.31 -5.28
C VAL A 114 5.93 -0.97 -3.85
N LYS A 115 7.13 -0.42 -3.67
CA LYS A 115 7.63 -0.02 -2.35
C LYS A 115 6.80 1.10 -1.72
N CYS A 116 6.45 2.13 -2.48
CA CYS A 116 5.59 3.22 -1.99
C CYS A 116 4.21 2.70 -1.55
N LEU A 117 3.58 1.80 -2.33
CA LEU A 117 2.30 1.18 -1.96
C LEU A 117 2.43 0.33 -0.69
N ARG A 118 3.50 -0.46 -0.57
CA ARG A 118 3.80 -1.29 0.60
C ARG A 118 3.87 -0.46 1.86
N TYR A 119 4.67 0.58 1.85
CA TYR A 119 4.88 1.44 3.01
C TYR A 119 3.68 2.34 3.30
N ALA A 120 2.86 2.69 2.27
CA ALA A 120 1.57 3.32 2.50
C ALA A 120 0.63 2.39 3.30
N GLY A 121 0.59 1.10 2.97
CA GLY A 121 -0.11 0.09 3.76
C GLY A 121 0.43 -0.03 5.18
N ASP A 122 1.75 0.07 5.35
CA ASP A 122 2.40 -0.01 6.66
C ASP A 122 2.03 1.16 7.58
N THR A 123 1.58 2.31 7.06
CA THR A 123 1.04 3.40 7.91
C THR A 123 -0.26 3.03 8.63
N GLU A 124 -0.98 2.01 8.16
CA GLU A 124 -2.28 1.57 8.72
C GLU A 124 -3.35 2.67 8.74
N PHE A 125 -3.17 3.73 7.96
CA PHE A 125 -4.15 4.81 7.87
C PHE A 125 -5.33 4.41 6.99
N LYS A 126 -6.52 4.26 7.60
CA LYS A 126 -7.72 3.72 6.91
C LYS A 126 -8.21 4.58 5.75
N GLY A 127 -7.98 5.88 5.80
CA GLY A 127 -8.44 6.83 4.76
C GLY A 127 -7.81 6.65 3.36
N ILE A 128 -6.80 5.79 3.19
CA ILE A 128 -6.13 5.57 1.89
C ILE A 128 -6.75 4.46 1.04
N VAL A 129 -7.70 3.69 1.56
CA VAL A 129 -8.25 2.51 0.89
C VAL A 129 -8.73 2.83 -0.53
N THR A 130 -9.50 3.89 -0.71
CA THR A 130 -9.98 4.30 -2.04
C THR A 130 -8.85 4.55 -3.03
N LYS A 131 -7.73 5.12 -2.58
CA LYS A 131 -6.56 5.36 -3.42
C LYS A 131 -5.81 4.06 -3.73
N LEU A 132 -5.70 3.16 -2.76
CA LEU A 132 -5.10 1.84 -2.96
C LEU A 132 -5.92 1.02 -3.98
N THR A 133 -7.24 0.97 -3.85
CA THR A 133 -8.10 0.17 -4.74
C THR A 133 -8.01 0.61 -6.21
N ALA A 134 -7.61 1.85 -6.49
CA ALA A 134 -7.36 2.32 -7.85
C ALA A 134 -6.23 1.53 -8.56
N TYR A 135 -5.29 0.94 -7.81
CA TYR A 135 -4.21 0.12 -8.35
C TYR A 135 -4.61 -1.34 -8.59
N PHE A 136 -5.76 -1.82 -8.12
CA PHE A 136 -6.21 -3.21 -8.31
C PHE A 136 -6.26 -3.62 -9.79
N ARG A 137 -6.55 -2.68 -10.67
CA ARG A 137 -6.62 -2.88 -12.13
C ARG A 137 -5.34 -2.46 -12.86
N ASN A 138 -4.24 -2.24 -12.14
CA ASN A 138 -2.98 -1.96 -12.80
C ASN A 138 -2.59 -3.13 -13.71
N LYS A 139 -2.05 -2.83 -14.89
CA LYS A 139 -1.60 -3.85 -15.85
C LYS A 139 -0.47 -4.71 -15.28
N ASP A 140 0.43 -4.08 -14.52
CA ASP A 140 1.46 -4.83 -13.80
C ASP A 140 0.85 -5.54 -12.59
N THR A 141 0.94 -6.87 -12.60
CA THR A 141 0.34 -7.74 -11.59
C THR A 141 0.97 -7.56 -10.21
N ASP A 142 2.28 -7.21 -10.14
CA ASP A 142 2.95 -7.01 -8.85
C ASP A 142 2.49 -5.71 -8.18
N ILE A 143 2.25 -4.65 -8.96
CA ILE A 143 1.67 -3.40 -8.46
C ILE A 143 0.25 -3.65 -7.94
N ALA A 144 -0.57 -4.37 -8.70
CA ALA A 144 -1.93 -4.71 -8.27
C ALA A 144 -1.91 -5.58 -7.01
N LYS A 145 -1.03 -6.57 -6.93
CA LYS A 145 -0.87 -7.45 -5.78
C LYS A 145 -0.43 -6.68 -4.54
N GLU A 146 0.59 -5.83 -4.64
CA GLU A 146 1.05 -5.03 -3.50
C GLU A 146 -0.06 -4.10 -2.98
N SER A 147 -0.88 -3.55 -3.87
CA SER A 147 -2.03 -2.73 -3.48
C SER A 147 -3.07 -3.53 -2.70
N VAL A 148 -3.36 -4.78 -3.10
CA VAL A 148 -4.23 -5.72 -2.35
C VAL A 148 -3.62 -6.04 -0.99
N ASP A 149 -2.33 -6.36 -0.94
CA ASP A 149 -1.61 -6.67 0.30
C ASP A 149 -1.59 -5.46 1.25
N SER A 150 -1.48 -4.24 0.71
CA SER A 150 -1.55 -2.99 1.47
C SER A 150 -2.94 -2.74 2.06
N CYS A 151 -4.02 -3.04 1.33
CA CYS A 151 -5.37 -3.01 1.89
C CYS A 151 -5.53 -3.99 3.07
N ALA A 152 -4.90 -5.17 2.99
CA ALA A 152 -4.90 -6.14 4.07
C ALA A 152 -4.20 -5.64 5.34
N LYS A 153 -3.16 -4.80 5.22
CA LYS A 153 -2.46 -4.17 6.34
C LYS A 153 -3.29 -3.07 6.99
N VAL A 154 -3.97 -2.28 6.16
CA VAL A 154 -4.85 -1.18 6.63
C VAL A 154 -6.06 -1.69 7.38
N LYS A 155 -6.54 -2.90 7.12
CA LYS A 155 -7.66 -3.58 7.79
C LYS A 155 -8.95 -2.76 7.83
N SER A 156 -9.25 -2.03 6.76
CA SER A 156 -10.50 -1.24 6.68
C SER A 156 -11.61 -2.03 6.00
N LYS A 157 -12.82 -1.96 6.56
CA LYS A 157 -14.04 -2.50 5.94
C LYS A 157 -14.31 -1.95 4.54
N ASP A 158 -13.84 -0.73 4.26
CA ASP A 158 -14.05 -0.08 2.96
C ASP A 158 -13.31 -0.80 1.81
N ALA A 159 -12.34 -1.67 2.13
CA ALA A 159 -11.66 -2.51 1.16
C ALA A 159 -12.45 -3.77 0.76
N ILE A 160 -13.43 -4.21 1.56
CA ILE A 160 -14.11 -5.51 1.36
C ILE A 160 -14.84 -5.55 0.01
N GLU A 161 -15.69 -4.57 -0.27
CA GLU A 161 -16.44 -4.55 -1.55
C GLU A 161 -15.54 -4.46 -2.78
N PRO A 162 -14.52 -3.57 -2.83
CA PRO A 162 -13.56 -3.57 -3.92
C PRO A 162 -12.81 -4.90 -4.10
N LEU A 163 -12.42 -5.56 -3.00
CA LEU A 163 -11.76 -6.87 -3.05
C LEU A 163 -12.68 -7.97 -3.56
N LEU A 164 -13.94 -8.02 -3.11
CA LEU A 164 -14.94 -8.95 -3.64
C LEU A 164 -15.20 -8.70 -5.13
N GLY A 165 -15.23 -7.43 -5.55
CA GLY A 165 -15.33 -7.04 -6.96
C GLY A 165 -14.16 -7.56 -7.80
N LEU A 166 -12.93 -7.38 -7.31
CA LEU A 166 -11.73 -7.88 -7.97
C LEU A 166 -11.74 -9.43 -8.02
N TRP A 167 -12.10 -10.11 -6.94
CA TRP A 167 -12.21 -11.57 -6.94
C TRP A 167 -13.20 -12.06 -7.99
N LYS A 168 -14.35 -11.41 -8.11
CA LYS A 168 -15.35 -11.75 -9.12
C LYS A 168 -14.82 -11.56 -10.55
N GLU A 169 -14.08 -10.48 -10.81
CA GLU A 169 -13.44 -10.25 -12.10
C GLU A 169 -12.43 -11.37 -12.44
N LEU A 170 -11.59 -11.74 -11.46
CA LEU A 170 -10.60 -12.81 -11.62
C LEU A 170 -11.26 -14.18 -11.82
N ASP A 171 -12.33 -14.49 -11.10
CA ASP A 171 -13.07 -15.75 -11.21
C ASP A 171 -13.72 -15.90 -12.59
N GLY A 172 -14.15 -14.79 -13.19
CA GLY A 172 -14.72 -14.75 -14.55
C GLY A 172 -13.72 -15.06 -15.68
N ILE A 173 -12.40 -15.04 -15.43
CA ILE A 173 -11.38 -15.41 -16.40
C ILE A 173 -11.42 -16.92 -16.59
N LYS A 174 -11.85 -17.37 -17.77
CA LYS A 174 -11.97 -18.80 -18.13
C LYS A 174 -10.68 -19.27 -18.80
N GLU A 175 -10.25 -20.47 -18.44
CA GLU A 175 -9.31 -21.22 -19.26
C GLU A 175 -10.08 -21.71 -20.49
N GLU A 176 -9.78 -21.16 -21.68
CA GLU A 176 -10.21 -21.82 -22.90
C GLU A 176 -9.48 -23.16 -22.94
N LYS A 177 -10.26 -24.24 -22.74
CA LYS A 177 -9.75 -25.58 -23.03
C LYS A 177 -9.34 -25.53 -24.49
N ALA A 178 -8.04 -25.65 -24.77
CA ALA A 178 -7.58 -25.96 -26.12
C ALA A 178 -8.36 -27.21 -26.54
N ASP A 179 -9.32 -26.98 -27.41
CA ASP A 179 -10.14 -28.06 -27.94
C ASP A 179 -9.18 -29.00 -28.67
N LYS A 180 -8.85 -30.12 -28.03
CA LYS A 180 -8.11 -31.21 -28.65
C LYS A 180 -9.05 -31.92 -29.65
N GLY A 181 -9.72 -31.12 -30.47
CA GLY A 181 -10.44 -31.58 -31.64
C GLY A 181 -9.43 -31.88 -32.74
N GLY A 182 -8.82 -33.01 -32.64
CA GLY A 182 -8.12 -33.64 -33.77
C GLY A 182 -9.08 -33.88 -34.92
N GLY A 183 -9.25 -32.88 -35.74
CA GLY A 183 -9.83 -33.01 -37.09
C GLY A 183 -8.70 -33.17 -38.09
N LEU A 184 -8.29 -34.41 -38.41
CA LEU A 184 -7.56 -34.74 -39.62
C LEU A 184 -8.44 -34.39 -40.83
N GLY A 185 -8.42 -33.13 -41.26
CA GLY A 185 -8.99 -32.67 -42.52
C GLY A 185 -7.84 -32.55 -43.53
N VAL A 186 -7.61 -33.61 -44.27
CA VAL A 186 -6.82 -33.61 -45.52
C VAL A 186 -7.52 -32.76 -46.55
N GLY A 187 -6.82 -31.79 -47.14
CA GLY A 187 -7.07 -31.30 -48.49
C GLY A 187 -7.54 -29.85 -48.58
N GLY A 188 -6.68 -28.98 -49.12
CA GLY A 188 -7.07 -27.65 -49.61
C GLY A 188 -5.87 -26.72 -49.77
N LEU A 189 -5.20 -26.79 -50.93
CA LEU A 189 -4.27 -25.78 -51.45
C LEU A 189 -4.97 -24.40 -51.51
N GLY A 190 -4.48 -23.42 -50.75
CA GLY A 190 -4.95 -22.04 -50.89
C GLY A 190 -4.24 -21.15 -49.90
N GLY A 191 -3.25 -20.39 -50.35
CA GLY A 191 -2.45 -19.48 -49.55
C GLY A 191 -3.28 -18.38 -48.89
N GLY A 192 -3.08 -18.17 -47.61
CA GLY A 192 -3.61 -17.06 -46.85
C GLY A 192 -2.84 -16.96 -45.53
N ILE A 193 -1.87 -16.08 -45.51
CA ILE A 193 -1.14 -15.72 -44.29
C ILE A 193 -2.12 -14.99 -43.36
N THR A 194 -2.72 -15.69 -42.40
CA THR A 194 -3.42 -15.05 -41.32
C THR A 194 -2.67 -15.34 -40.02
N GLY A 195 -1.64 -14.52 -39.80
CA GLY A 195 -0.85 -14.52 -38.56
C GLY A 195 -1.59 -13.85 -37.38
N THR A 196 -2.82 -14.26 -37.08
CA THR A 196 -3.61 -13.70 -35.96
C THR A 196 -3.63 -14.60 -34.71
N GLY A 197 -2.97 -15.75 -34.74
CA GLY A 197 -2.97 -16.69 -33.62
C GLY A 197 -2.08 -16.30 -32.43
N GLY A 198 -1.10 -15.41 -32.63
CA GLY A 198 -0.08 -15.13 -31.61
C GLY A 198 -0.51 -14.12 -30.54
N VAL A 199 -1.30 -13.12 -30.91
CA VAL A 199 -1.61 -11.99 -30.00
C VAL A 199 -2.71 -12.39 -29.00
N GLY A 200 -3.69 -13.16 -29.42
CA GLY A 200 -4.79 -13.61 -28.54
C GLY A 200 -4.31 -14.60 -27.46
N ALA A 201 -3.43 -15.53 -27.82
CA ALA A 201 -2.87 -16.52 -26.90
C ALA A 201 -2.01 -15.87 -25.80
N SER A 202 -1.21 -14.85 -26.15
CA SER A 202 -0.38 -14.13 -25.16
C SER A 202 -1.22 -13.31 -24.19
N MET A 203 -2.28 -12.66 -24.62
CA MET A 203 -3.18 -11.91 -23.75
C MET A 203 -3.94 -12.84 -22.79
N GLN A 204 -4.36 -14.00 -23.24
CA GLN A 204 -5.05 -14.97 -22.40
C GLN A 204 -4.11 -15.57 -21.35
N GLU A 205 -2.89 -15.87 -21.72
CA GLU A 205 -1.87 -16.38 -20.79
C GLU A 205 -1.55 -15.33 -19.69
N GLU A 206 -1.45 -14.05 -20.06
CA GLU A 206 -1.27 -12.96 -19.10
C GLU A 206 -2.47 -12.83 -18.14
N GLN A 207 -3.69 -12.94 -18.63
CA GLN A 207 -4.89 -12.93 -17.79
C GLN A 207 -4.93 -14.13 -16.83
N LEU A 208 -4.60 -15.33 -17.31
CA LEU A 208 -4.53 -16.52 -16.46
C LEU A 208 -3.45 -16.41 -15.41
N LYS A 209 -2.28 -15.89 -15.78
CA LYS A 209 -1.21 -15.58 -14.82
C LYS A 209 -1.70 -14.59 -13.75
N ARG A 210 -2.34 -13.49 -14.18
CA ARG A 210 -2.92 -12.52 -13.28
C ARG A 210 -3.92 -13.14 -12.31
N LYS A 211 -4.84 -13.98 -12.79
CA LYS A 211 -5.80 -14.73 -11.96
C LYS A 211 -5.08 -15.56 -10.91
N ARG A 212 -4.10 -16.35 -11.33
CA ARG A 212 -3.33 -17.25 -10.44
C ARG A 212 -2.60 -16.47 -9.35
N ASP A 213 -2.02 -15.31 -9.69
CA ASP A 213 -1.19 -14.54 -8.78
C ASP A 213 -2.02 -13.64 -7.84
N LEU A 214 -3.17 -13.09 -8.30
CA LEU A 214 -4.00 -12.18 -7.51
C LEU A 214 -5.09 -12.88 -6.67
N THR A 215 -5.66 -13.99 -7.14
CA THR A 215 -6.75 -14.65 -6.38
C THR A 215 -6.35 -15.02 -4.94
N PRO A 216 -5.19 -15.64 -4.70
CA PRO A 216 -4.75 -15.93 -3.34
C PRO A 216 -4.50 -14.67 -2.50
N ALA A 217 -3.99 -13.60 -3.12
CA ALA A 217 -3.75 -12.34 -2.42
C ALA A 217 -5.07 -11.69 -1.97
N VAL A 218 -6.08 -11.65 -2.85
CA VAL A 218 -7.42 -11.11 -2.54
C VAL A 218 -8.09 -11.93 -1.43
N GLN A 219 -8.04 -13.25 -1.51
CA GLN A 219 -8.56 -14.15 -0.49
C GLN A 219 -7.87 -13.89 0.87
N SER A 220 -6.53 -13.85 0.89
CA SER A 220 -5.75 -13.55 2.09
C SER A 220 -6.08 -12.16 2.66
N ALA A 221 -6.27 -11.15 1.80
CA ALA A 221 -6.63 -9.80 2.23
C ALA A 221 -8.00 -9.77 2.90
N LEU A 222 -9.00 -10.41 2.29
CA LEU A 222 -10.35 -10.53 2.87
C LEU A 222 -10.30 -11.26 4.22
N ASN A 223 -9.57 -12.37 4.32
CA ASN A 223 -9.44 -13.12 5.55
C ASN A 223 -8.80 -12.26 6.67
N LYS A 224 -7.75 -11.49 6.35
CA LYS A 224 -7.10 -10.60 7.32
C LYS A 224 -7.97 -9.43 7.76
N ILE A 225 -8.79 -8.89 6.86
CA ILE A 225 -9.68 -7.76 7.17
C ILE A 225 -10.87 -8.22 8.01
N THR A 226 -11.43 -9.38 7.70
CA THR A 226 -12.66 -9.86 8.33
C THR A 226 -12.43 -10.76 9.55
N GLY A 227 -11.26 -11.37 9.66
CA GLY A 227 -10.96 -12.42 10.63
C GLY A 227 -11.55 -13.80 10.28
N GLU A 228 -12.17 -13.93 9.10
CA GLU A 228 -12.79 -15.16 8.61
C GLU A 228 -11.88 -15.91 7.64
N ASP A 229 -12.13 -17.20 7.44
CA ASP A 229 -11.39 -18.02 6.47
C ASP A 229 -12.29 -18.41 5.29
N PHE A 230 -12.32 -17.57 4.27
CA PHE A 230 -13.10 -17.81 3.07
C PHE A 230 -12.36 -18.75 2.12
N LYS A 231 -13.02 -19.82 1.72
CA LYS A 231 -12.47 -20.79 0.75
C LYS A 231 -12.81 -20.45 -0.69
N ASP A 232 -13.88 -19.70 -0.91
CA ASP A 232 -14.36 -19.31 -2.22
C ASP A 232 -15.09 -17.97 -2.19
N LEU A 233 -15.28 -17.39 -3.37
CA LEU A 233 -15.95 -16.11 -3.56
C LEU A 233 -17.40 -16.12 -3.05
N ARG A 234 -18.11 -17.25 -3.19
CA ARG A 234 -19.51 -17.36 -2.76
C ARG A 234 -19.61 -17.24 -1.25
N ALA A 235 -18.78 -17.98 -0.52
CA ALA A 235 -18.73 -17.89 0.95
C ALA A 235 -18.44 -16.47 1.42
N ALA A 236 -17.47 -15.78 0.81
CA ALA A 236 -17.12 -14.40 1.13
C ALA A 236 -18.28 -13.42 0.86
N ASN A 237 -18.96 -13.53 -0.28
CA ASN A 237 -20.11 -12.70 -0.62
C ASN A 237 -21.31 -12.95 0.31
N ASP A 238 -21.59 -14.22 0.63
CA ASP A 238 -22.71 -14.58 1.51
C ASP A 238 -22.47 -14.06 2.92
N TRP A 239 -21.23 -14.15 3.40
CA TRP A 239 -20.83 -13.60 4.69
C TRP A 239 -20.97 -12.08 4.71
N TRP A 240 -20.43 -11.38 3.70
CA TRP A 240 -20.50 -9.92 3.62
C TRP A 240 -21.94 -9.41 3.58
N ARG A 241 -22.79 -10.04 2.77
CA ARG A 241 -24.22 -9.66 2.69
C ARG A 241 -24.92 -9.73 4.06
N LYS A 242 -24.55 -10.70 4.90
CA LYS A 242 -25.13 -10.86 6.24
C LYS A 242 -24.55 -9.88 7.27
N ASN A 243 -23.27 -9.54 7.14
CA ASN A 243 -22.53 -8.82 8.17
C ASN A 243 -22.28 -7.33 7.84
N LYS A 244 -22.48 -6.88 6.61
CA LYS A 244 -22.15 -5.51 6.14
C LYS A 244 -22.69 -4.39 7.06
N GLY A 245 -23.88 -4.55 7.63
CA GLY A 245 -24.52 -3.54 8.49
C GLY A 245 -23.98 -3.49 9.91
N THR A 246 -23.35 -4.55 10.39
CA THR A 246 -22.88 -4.70 11.77
C THR A 246 -21.38 -4.81 11.91
N PHE A 247 -20.67 -5.09 10.79
CA PHE A 247 -19.23 -5.29 10.78
C PHE A 247 -18.50 -3.99 11.14
N LYS A 248 -17.59 -4.10 12.09
CA LYS A 248 -16.65 -3.04 12.49
C LYS A 248 -15.24 -3.46 12.12
N ASP A 249 -14.42 -2.48 11.78
CA ASP A 249 -13.01 -2.74 11.52
C ASP A 249 -12.36 -3.46 12.71
N LEU A 250 -11.51 -4.45 12.41
CA LEU A 250 -10.66 -5.07 13.43
C LEU A 250 -9.62 -4.04 13.90
N GLU A 251 -9.37 -4.01 15.20
CA GLU A 251 -8.33 -3.17 15.81
C GLU A 251 -6.91 -3.72 15.58
#